data_a714f79cfd52b006e27f87a6cea965a9
#
_entry.id   a714f79cfd52b006e27f87a6cea965a9
#
_cell.length_a   1.000
_cell.length_b   1.000
_cell.length_c   1.000
_cell.angle_alpha   90.00
_cell.angle_beta   90.00
_cell.angle_gamma   90.00
#
_symmetry.space_group_name_H-M   'P 1'
#
loop_
_entity.id
_entity.type
_entity.pdbx_description
1 polymer ?
#
loop_
_entity_poly.entity_id
_entity_poly.type
_entity_poly.pdbx_seq_one_letter_code
_entity_poly.pdbx_strand_id
1 'polypeptide(L)'
;MGRALKLAAWAAGLYLLGLLAVQVVQPRLVYFPGPPPGATPESLGVEGRRVALETEDGETLDAWFLPAAEPVATVVFSHGNAGKLVARVPAAGSLLAKGFSALLYE
;
A
#
# COMPACT_ATOMS: atom_id res chain seq x y z
N MET A 1 -32.69 39.44 1.37
CA MET A 1 -32.49 38.08 1.87
C MET A 1 -32.50 38.09 3.40
N GLY A 2 -33.34 37.31 4.00
CA GLY A 2 -33.48 37.25 5.46
C GLY A 2 -32.24 36.69 6.17
N ARG A 3 -32.07 36.99 7.47
CA ARG A 3 -30.94 36.48 8.29
C ARG A 3 -30.87 34.96 8.27
N ALA A 4 -32.02 34.29 8.36
CA ALA A 4 -32.09 32.82 8.34
C ALA A 4 -31.54 32.23 7.02
N LEU A 5 -31.86 32.80 5.88
CA LEU A 5 -31.36 32.35 4.58
C LEU A 5 -29.86 32.56 4.45
N LYS A 6 -29.34 33.68 4.98
CA LYS A 6 -27.87 33.91 5.00
C LYS A 6 -27.16 32.88 5.87
N LEU A 7 -27.69 32.60 7.05
CA LEU A 7 -27.12 31.54 7.93
C LEU A 7 -27.15 30.15 7.28
N ALA A 8 -28.26 29.81 6.64
CA ALA A 8 -28.37 28.53 5.92
C ALA A 8 -27.36 28.45 4.74
N ALA A 9 -27.17 29.53 4.00
CA ALA A 9 -26.20 29.58 2.92
C ALA A 9 -24.74 29.43 3.43
N TRP A 10 -24.42 30.11 4.55
CA TRP A 10 -23.11 29.94 5.19
C TRP A 10 -22.90 28.52 5.71
N ALA A 11 -23.89 27.91 6.35
CA ALA A 11 -23.81 26.54 6.84
C ALA A 11 -23.61 25.54 5.67
N ALA A 12 -24.37 25.71 4.59
CA ALA A 12 -24.20 24.91 3.39
C ALA A 12 -22.81 25.08 2.75
N GLY A 13 -22.31 26.31 2.68
CA GLY A 13 -20.98 26.59 2.17
C GLY A 13 -19.87 25.91 3.00
N LEU A 14 -19.94 26.01 4.32
CA LEU A 14 -19.01 25.34 5.23
C LEU A 14 -19.08 23.81 5.11
N TYR A 15 -20.27 23.27 4.98
CA TYR A 15 -20.44 21.83 4.78
C TYR A 15 -19.82 21.34 3.48
N LEU A 16 -20.07 22.04 2.38
CA LEU A 16 -19.48 21.71 1.08
C LEU A 16 -17.95 21.87 1.08
N LEU A 17 -17.43 22.89 1.74
CA LEU A 17 -15.98 23.07 1.92
C LEU A 17 -15.38 21.92 2.73
N GLY A 18 -16.06 21.46 3.78
CA GLY A 18 -15.65 20.29 4.57
C GLY A 18 -15.60 19.02 3.74
N LEU A 19 -16.62 18.77 2.91
CA LEU A 19 -16.64 17.63 1.99
C LEU A 19 -15.48 17.70 1.00
N LEU A 20 -15.22 18.86 0.43
CA LEU A 20 -14.10 19.05 -0.50
C LEU A 20 -12.75 18.80 0.19
N ALA A 21 -12.58 19.30 1.40
CA ALA A 21 -11.37 19.06 2.19
C ALA A 21 -11.16 17.57 2.45
N VAL A 22 -12.20 16.83 2.82
CA VAL A 22 -12.15 15.37 3.01
C VAL A 22 -11.74 14.67 1.70
N GLN A 23 -12.34 15.04 0.56
CA GLN A 23 -11.99 14.47 -0.74
C GLN A 23 -10.50 14.65 -1.09
N VAL A 24 -9.94 15.82 -0.79
CA VAL A 24 -8.53 16.13 -1.09
C VAL A 24 -7.58 15.38 -0.15
N VAL A 25 -7.96 15.24 1.12
CA VAL A 25 -7.09 14.63 2.15
C VAL A 25 -7.23 13.11 2.22
N GLN A 26 -8.40 12.59 1.87
CA GLN A 26 -8.74 11.16 1.96
C GLN A 26 -7.68 10.21 1.36
N PRO A 27 -7.15 10.44 0.15
CA PRO A 27 -6.14 9.53 -0.41
C PRO A 27 -4.90 9.39 0.47
N ARG A 28 -4.48 10.48 1.12
CA ARG A 28 -3.33 10.47 2.02
C ARG A 28 -3.61 9.75 3.34
N LEU A 29 -4.84 9.79 3.80
CA LEU A 29 -5.27 9.12 5.04
C LEU A 29 -5.51 7.62 4.84
N VAL A 30 -5.96 7.22 3.66
CA VAL A 30 -6.27 5.82 3.34
C VAL A 30 -5.05 5.08 2.83
N TYR A 31 -4.31 5.65 1.88
CA TYR A 31 -3.22 4.96 1.18
C TYR A 31 -1.84 5.21 1.77
N PHE A 32 -1.69 6.17 2.67
CA PHE A 32 -0.41 6.50 3.32
C PHE A 32 0.76 6.56 2.32
N PRO A 33 0.65 7.37 1.25
CA PRO A 33 1.73 7.47 0.28
C PRO A 33 3.00 7.96 0.98
N GLY A 34 4.08 7.29 0.73
CA GLY A 34 5.38 7.63 1.29
C GLY A 34 6.47 7.47 0.24
N PRO A 35 7.71 7.89 0.55
CA PRO A 35 8.82 7.70 -0.36
C PRO A 35 9.00 6.21 -0.67
N PRO A 36 9.51 5.86 -1.87
CA PRO A 36 9.85 4.49 -2.21
C PRO A 36 10.76 3.87 -1.14
N PRO A 37 10.60 2.60 -0.81
CA PRO A 37 11.48 1.95 0.14
C PRO A 37 12.90 1.91 -0.43
N GLY A 38 13.87 2.42 0.32
CA GLY A 38 15.29 2.29 -0.01
C GLY A 38 15.83 0.89 0.28
N ALA A 39 15.05 0.04 0.96
CA ALA A 39 15.42 -1.31 1.30
C ALA A 39 15.16 -2.29 0.15
N THR A 40 16.03 -3.27 0.00
CA THR A 40 15.89 -4.41 -0.89
C THR A 40 15.98 -5.70 -0.07
N PRO A 41 15.55 -6.86 -0.59
CA PRO A 41 15.73 -8.12 0.11
C PRO A 41 17.17 -8.34 0.57
N GLU A 42 18.13 -8.06 -0.28
CA GLU A 42 19.56 -8.23 -0.01
C GLU A 42 20.04 -7.31 1.13
N SER A 43 19.56 -6.05 1.18
CA SER A 43 19.92 -5.09 2.24
C SER A 43 19.45 -5.53 3.62
N LEU A 44 18.45 -6.41 3.68
CA LEU A 44 17.90 -6.99 4.90
C LEU A 44 18.51 -8.38 5.22
N GLY A 45 19.46 -8.84 4.41
CA GLY A 45 20.03 -10.18 4.55
C GLY A 45 19.05 -11.31 4.25
N VAL A 46 18.01 -11.04 3.48
CA VAL A 46 17.00 -12.02 3.06
C VAL A 46 17.30 -12.45 1.63
N GLU A 47 17.33 -13.75 1.38
CA GLU A 47 17.44 -14.26 0.02
C GLU A 47 16.19 -13.89 -0.78
N GLY A 48 16.39 -13.19 -1.89
CA GLY A 48 15.29 -12.71 -2.71
C GLY A 48 15.72 -11.73 -3.77
N ARG A 49 14.79 -11.35 -4.60
CA ARG A 49 15.03 -10.39 -5.68
C ARG A 49 13.88 -9.40 -5.83
N ARG A 50 14.20 -8.21 -6.25
CA ARG A 50 13.23 -7.22 -6.71
C ARG A 50 12.69 -7.63 -8.07
N VAL A 51 11.38 -7.48 -8.25
CA VAL A 51 10.67 -7.76 -9.51
C VAL A 51 9.76 -6.56 -9.80
N ALA A 52 9.75 -6.10 -11.04
CA ALA A 52 8.79 -5.13 -11.52
C ALA A 52 7.59 -5.89 -12.11
N LEU A 53 6.39 -5.59 -11.63
CA LEU A 53 5.14 -6.15 -12.16
C LEU A 53 4.40 -5.08 -12.92
N GLU A 54 4.13 -5.33 -14.20
CA GLU A 54 3.32 -4.44 -15.02
C GLU A 54 1.86 -4.83 -14.94
N THR A 55 1.00 -3.84 -14.72
CA THR A 55 -0.45 -4.02 -14.69
C THR A 55 -1.06 -3.73 -16.07
N GLU A 56 -2.29 -4.19 -16.30
CA GLU A 56 -2.98 -3.98 -17.58
C GLU A 56 -3.20 -2.50 -17.92
N ASP A 57 -3.29 -1.62 -16.91
CA ASP A 57 -3.44 -0.18 -17.07
C ASP A 57 -2.11 0.57 -17.23
N GLY A 58 -1.00 -0.15 -17.33
CA GLY A 58 0.33 0.40 -17.61
C GLY A 58 1.10 0.89 -16.38
N GLU A 59 0.61 0.62 -15.16
CA GLU A 59 1.34 0.90 -13.92
C GLU A 59 2.39 -0.17 -13.65
N THR A 60 3.46 0.23 -12.96
CA THR A 60 4.52 -0.69 -12.52
C THR A 60 4.51 -0.81 -11.01
N LEU A 61 4.30 -2.01 -10.51
CA LEU A 61 4.35 -2.31 -9.08
C LEU A 61 5.74 -2.80 -8.70
N ASP A 62 6.22 -2.33 -7.55
CA ASP A 62 7.44 -2.88 -6.94
C ASP A 62 7.08 -4.17 -6.19
N ALA A 63 7.81 -5.23 -6.47
CA ALA A 63 7.57 -6.53 -5.86
C ALA A 63 8.88 -7.18 -5.43
N TRP A 64 8.78 -8.02 -4.41
CA TRP A 64 9.88 -8.85 -3.92
C TRP A 64 9.50 -10.32 -4.03
N PHE A 65 10.32 -11.08 -4.72
CA PHE A 65 10.21 -12.52 -4.75
C PHE A 65 11.21 -13.16 -3.79
N LEU A 66 10.70 -13.88 -2.82
CA LEU A 66 11.48 -14.59 -1.80
C LEU A 66 11.34 -16.10 -2.04
N PRO A 67 12.39 -16.77 -2.56
CA PRO A 67 12.32 -18.19 -2.87
C PRO A 67 12.48 -19.06 -1.62
N ALA A 68 11.70 -20.15 -1.52
CA ALA A 68 12.03 -21.26 -0.63
C ALA A 68 13.03 -22.19 -1.31
N ALA A 69 13.79 -22.96 -0.52
CA ALA A 69 14.79 -23.88 -1.05
C ALA A 69 14.16 -24.97 -1.92
N GLU A 70 13.09 -25.59 -1.44
CA GLU A 70 12.29 -26.58 -2.17
C GLU A 70 10.82 -26.16 -2.10
N PRO A 71 10.37 -25.26 -3.02
CA PRO A 71 9.05 -24.67 -2.88
C PRO A 71 7.94 -25.65 -3.22
N VAL A 72 7.00 -25.81 -2.30
CA VAL A 72 5.73 -26.52 -2.54
C VAL A 72 4.82 -25.70 -3.45
N ALA A 73 4.78 -24.39 -3.21
CA ALA A 73 4.03 -23.42 -4.00
C ALA A 73 4.57 -22.00 -3.74
N THR A 74 4.14 -21.05 -4.55
CA THR A 74 4.39 -19.63 -4.32
C THR A 74 3.11 -18.96 -3.82
N VAL A 75 3.21 -18.26 -2.70
CA VAL A 75 2.12 -17.49 -2.10
C VAL A 75 2.26 -16.04 -2.53
N VAL A 76 1.24 -15.49 -3.17
CA VAL A 76 1.13 -14.06 -3.46
C VAL A 76 0.53 -13.38 -2.23
N PHE A 77 1.29 -12.48 -1.63
CA PHE A 77 0.91 -11.80 -0.39
C PHE A 77 0.41 -10.38 -0.69
N SER A 78 -0.89 -10.17 -0.57
CA SER A 78 -1.52 -8.86 -0.69
C SER A 78 -1.68 -8.24 0.69
N HIS A 79 -0.98 -7.13 0.93
CA HIS A 79 -1.05 -6.45 2.22
C HIS A 79 -2.11 -5.34 2.24
N GLY A 80 -2.45 -4.88 3.44
CA GLY A 80 -3.36 -3.76 3.62
C GLY A 80 -2.74 -2.39 3.31
N ASN A 81 -3.51 -1.33 3.49
CA ASN A 81 -3.17 0.04 3.09
C ASN A 81 -1.99 0.67 3.85
N ALA A 82 -1.58 0.13 4.97
CA ALA A 82 -0.51 0.68 5.78
C ALA A 82 0.72 -0.22 5.78
N GLY A 83 1.88 0.40 5.80
CA GLY A 83 3.17 -0.29 5.84
C GLY A 83 3.79 -0.51 4.47
N LYS A 84 5.06 -0.83 4.50
CA LYS A 84 5.90 -1.07 3.32
C LYS A 84 6.21 -2.56 3.20
N LEU A 85 6.74 -3.00 2.06
CA LEU A 85 7.19 -4.37 1.84
C LEU A 85 8.10 -4.88 2.96
N VAL A 86 9.00 -4.03 3.47
CA VAL A 86 9.89 -4.33 4.60
C VAL A 86 9.12 -4.85 5.82
N ALA A 87 7.99 -4.26 6.15
CA ALA A 87 7.17 -4.67 7.29
C ALA A 87 6.52 -6.05 7.11
N ARG A 88 6.53 -6.59 5.90
CA ARG A 88 5.92 -7.90 5.55
C ARG A 88 6.94 -9.05 5.55
N VAL A 89 8.23 -8.73 5.61
CA VAL A 89 9.30 -9.74 5.62
C VAL A 89 9.15 -10.78 6.74
N PRO A 90 8.79 -10.45 8.00
CA PRO A 90 8.57 -11.46 9.03
C PRO A 90 7.45 -12.45 8.69
N ALA A 91 6.34 -11.98 8.11
CA ALA A 91 5.25 -12.84 7.67
C ALA A 91 5.68 -13.76 6.52
N ALA A 92 6.42 -13.21 5.56
CA ALA A 92 7.01 -14.00 4.47
C ALA A 92 8.00 -15.03 4.99
N GLY A 93 8.81 -14.71 5.99
CA GLY A 93 9.72 -15.66 6.65
C GLY A 93 8.99 -16.87 7.23
N SER A 94 7.81 -16.67 7.78
CA SER A 94 6.97 -17.77 8.27
C SER A 94 6.47 -18.69 7.15
N LEU A 95 6.21 -18.14 5.97
CA LEU A 95 5.85 -18.92 4.77
C LEU A 95 7.05 -19.71 4.25
N LEU A 96 8.21 -19.08 4.16
CA LEU A 96 9.46 -19.73 3.73
C LEU A 96 9.83 -20.91 4.63
N ALA A 97 9.68 -20.74 5.95
CA ALA A 97 9.94 -21.83 6.92
C ALA A 97 9.01 -23.04 6.74
N LYS A 98 7.86 -22.83 6.12
CA LYS A 98 6.89 -23.90 5.79
C LYS A 98 7.05 -24.46 4.37
N GLY A 99 8.08 -24.02 3.64
CA GLY A 99 8.36 -24.49 2.28
C GLY A 99 7.58 -23.76 1.19
N PHE A 100 7.06 -22.57 1.47
CA PHE A 100 6.40 -21.72 0.46
C PHE A 100 7.31 -20.58 0.05
N SER A 101 7.46 -20.36 -1.25
CA SER A 101 8.00 -19.11 -1.75
C SER A 101 6.97 -17.98 -1.59
N ALA A 102 7.40 -16.75 -1.49
CA ALA A 102 6.52 -15.61 -1.30
C ALA A 102 6.78 -14.54 -2.35
N LEU A 103 5.70 -13.98 -2.90
CA LEU A 103 5.72 -12.80 -3.73
C LEU A 103 4.97 -11.68 -2.99
N LEU A 104 5.72 -10.66 -2.59
CA LEU A 104 5.20 -9.46 -1.94
C LEU A 104 5.18 -8.35 -2.98
N TYR A 105 4.11 -7.53 -3.01
CA TYR A 105 4.05 -6.38 -3.92
C TYR A 105 3.40 -5.17 -3.26
N GLU A 106 3.70 -3.96 -3.77
CA GLU A 106 3.03 -2.70 -3.41
C GLU A 106 2.83 -1.76 -4.61
#